data_36a321f92c22508c22aaccf1bad27a51
#
_entry.id   36a321f92c22508c22aaccf1bad27a51
#
_cell.length_a   1.000
_cell.length_b   1.000
_cell.length_c   1.000
_cell.angle_alpha   90.00
_cell.angle_beta   90.00
_cell.angle_gamma   90.00
#
_symmetry.space_group_name_H-M   'P 1'
#
loop_
_entity.id
_entity.type
_entity.pdbx_description
1 polymer ?
#
loop_
_entity_poly.entity_id
_entity_poly.type
_entity_poly.pdbx_seq_one_letter_code
_entity_poly.pdbx_strand_id
1 'polypeptide(L)'
;MGRKALVIQADISSTDAATAMVDQAVKEFGRIDILVNNAGITRDGLLMRMKEEDWDAVLTTNLKGVFNCTKAAVKYMMKQKAGRIVNISSVVGVMGNAGQANYSAAKAGVIGFTKAVAKEVAARGITVNAIAPGFIKTDMTSVLSEKVVEGMLSSIPLNKLGETEDIAKAVLFLASDDANYITGQTLHVDGGMVM
;
A
#
# COMPACT_ATOMS: atom_id res chain seq x y z
N MET A 1 14.08 -18.49 -10.91
CA MET A 1 13.49 -17.43 -11.74
C MET A 1 14.50 -16.63 -12.57
N GLY A 2 15.81 -16.70 -12.33
CA GLY A 2 16.86 -16.10 -13.16
C GLY A 2 16.83 -14.56 -13.26
N ARG A 3 16.21 -13.87 -12.29
CA ARG A 3 16.18 -12.41 -12.22
C ARG A 3 17.17 -11.90 -11.18
N LYS A 4 17.75 -10.71 -11.45
CA LYS A 4 18.61 -10.02 -10.51
C LYS A 4 17.76 -9.37 -9.40
N ALA A 5 18.19 -9.54 -8.15
CA ALA A 5 17.56 -8.89 -7.00
C ALA A 5 18.60 -8.10 -6.20
N LEU A 6 18.20 -6.99 -5.64
CA LEU A 6 18.97 -6.15 -4.72
C LEU A 6 18.16 -5.98 -3.44
N VAL A 7 18.73 -6.37 -2.33
CA VAL A 7 18.12 -6.17 -0.99
C VAL A 7 18.72 -4.91 -0.37
N ILE A 8 17.88 -3.95 0.00
CA ILE A 8 18.28 -2.70 0.62
C ILE A 8 17.51 -2.55 1.94
N GLN A 9 18.22 -2.49 3.05
CA GLN A 9 17.61 -2.16 4.35
C GLN A 9 17.41 -0.65 4.44
N ALA A 10 16.17 -0.21 4.62
CA ALA A 10 15.84 1.21 4.75
C ALA A 10 14.62 1.41 5.66
N ASP A 11 14.67 2.45 6.47
CA ASP A 11 13.50 2.98 7.18
C ASP A 11 12.81 4.01 6.27
N ILE A 12 11.67 3.64 5.71
CA ILE A 12 10.90 4.51 4.79
C ILE A 12 10.27 5.72 5.48
N SER A 13 10.20 5.75 6.81
CA SER A 13 9.76 6.92 7.58
C SER A 13 10.73 8.09 7.47
N SER A 14 12.01 7.80 7.19
CA SER A 14 13.06 8.77 6.89
C SER A 14 13.07 9.13 5.41
N THR A 15 12.93 10.41 5.09
CA THR A 15 12.99 10.92 3.71
C THR A 15 14.34 10.62 3.06
N ASP A 16 15.43 10.77 3.80
CA ASP A 16 16.78 10.54 3.27
C ASP A 16 17.02 9.04 3.00
N ALA A 17 16.59 8.16 3.91
CA ALA A 17 16.73 6.73 3.73
C ALA A 17 15.89 6.21 2.54
N ALA A 18 14.65 6.68 2.41
CA ALA A 18 13.79 6.34 1.26
C ALA A 18 14.38 6.84 -0.06
N THR A 19 14.95 8.05 -0.08
CA THR A 19 15.61 8.61 -1.26
C THR A 19 16.85 7.79 -1.61
N ALA A 20 17.72 7.51 -0.65
CA ALA A 20 18.93 6.72 -0.86
C ALA A 20 18.61 5.30 -1.38
N MET A 21 17.56 4.65 -0.85
CA MET A 21 17.09 3.35 -1.31
C MET A 21 16.69 3.37 -2.79
N VAL A 22 15.89 4.36 -3.20
CA VAL A 22 15.47 4.49 -4.61
C VAL A 22 16.65 4.84 -5.50
N ASP A 23 17.53 5.76 -5.09
CA ASP A 23 18.73 6.14 -5.84
C ASP A 23 19.66 4.93 -6.04
N GLN A 24 19.83 4.09 -5.02
CA GLN A 24 20.61 2.86 -5.11
C GLN A 24 20.00 1.85 -6.08
N ALA A 25 18.67 1.65 -6.04
CA ALA A 25 17.97 0.78 -6.99
C ALA A 25 18.15 1.28 -8.43
N VAL A 26 17.99 2.58 -8.67
CA VAL A 26 18.19 3.17 -10.01
C VAL A 26 19.64 3.08 -10.45
N LYS A 27 20.61 3.26 -9.56
CA LYS A 27 22.04 3.09 -9.86
C LYS A 27 22.35 1.65 -10.31
N GLU A 28 21.73 0.65 -9.66
CA GLU A 28 21.99 -0.76 -9.94
C GLU A 28 21.28 -1.26 -11.21
N PHE A 29 20.05 -0.81 -11.46
CA PHE A 29 19.21 -1.31 -12.56
C PHE A 29 19.05 -0.32 -13.72
N GLY A 30 19.55 0.92 -13.60
CA GLY A 30 19.49 1.96 -14.62
C GLY A 30 18.15 2.70 -14.67
N ARG A 31 17.07 2.16 -14.11
CA ARG A 31 15.71 2.71 -14.16
C ARG A 31 14.84 2.21 -13.00
N ILE A 32 13.68 2.85 -12.82
CA ILE A 32 12.61 2.37 -11.95
C ILE A 32 11.28 2.44 -12.69
N ASP A 33 10.67 1.30 -12.97
CA ASP A 33 9.42 1.20 -13.76
C ASP A 33 8.20 1.06 -12.87
N ILE A 34 8.33 0.32 -11.78
CA ILE A 34 7.25 -0.02 -10.88
C ILE A 34 7.68 0.27 -9.45
N LEU A 35 6.85 0.98 -8.71
CA LEU A 35 6.97 1.15 -7.26
C LEU A 35 5.75 0.53 -6.59
N VAL A 36 5.96 -0.42 -5.68
CA VAL A 36 4.91 -0.96 -4.82
C VAL A 36 5.17 -0.52 -3.38
N ASN A 37 4.32 0.36 -2.86
CA ASN A 37 4.36 0.80 -1.47
C ASN A 37 3.54 -0.17 -0.62
N ASN A 38 4.19 -1.20 -0.09
CA ASN A 38 3.55 -2.27 0.70
C ASN A 38 3.88 -2.20 2.20
N ALA A 39 5.02 -1.62 2.58
CA ALA A 39 5.44 -1.57 3.97
C ALA A 39 4.41 -0.87 4.86
N GLY A 40 4.16 -1.43 6.03
CA GLY A 40 3.22 -0.87 6.99
C GLY A 40 3.26 -1.60 8.32
N ILE A 41 2.76 -0.92 9.34
CA ILE A 41 2.65 -1.44 10.71
C ILE A 41 1.25 -1.18 11.25
N THR A 42 0.87 -1.91 12.29
CA THR A 42 -0.30 -1.63 13.12
C THR A 42 0.13 -1.36 14.56
N ARG A 43 -0.62 -0.51 15.26
CA ARG A 43 -0.55 -0.25 16.69
C ARG A 43 -1.97 -0.01 17.16
N ASP A 44 -2.70 -1.12 17.34
CA ASP A 44 -4.12 -1.09 17.61
C ASP A 44 -4.41 -0.75 19.07
N GLY A 45 -5.46 0.03 19.30
CA GLY A 45 -5.90 0.44 20.60
C GLY A 45 -7.15 1.33 20.53
N LEU A 46 -8.02 1.25 21.54
CA LEU A 46 -9.16 2.15 21.62
C LEU A 46 -8.69 3.60 21.70
N LEU A 47 -9.36 4.52 21.02
CA LEU A 47 -8.96 5.94 20.92
C LEU A 47 -8.63 6.56 22.27
N MET A 48 -9.45 6.30 23.31
CA MET A 48 -9.21 6.82 24.68
C MET A 48 -7.90 6.34 25.33
N ARG A 49 -7.30 5.25 24.84
CA ARG A 49 -6.10 4.64 25.40
C ARG A 49 -4.94 4.64 24.40
N MET A 50 -5.17 5.14 23.19
CA MET A 50 -4.14 5.20 22.14
C MET A 50 -3.09 6.23 22.56
N LYS A 51 -1.83 5.81 22.56
CA LYS A 51 -0.71 6.70 22.85
C LYS A 51 -0.35 7.52 21.60
N GLU A 52 0.16 8.71 21.82
CA GLU A 52 0.63 9.58 20.74
C GLU A 52 1.73 8.91 19.93
N GLU A 53 2.64 8.17 20.59
CA GLU A 53 3.72 7.46 19.94
C GLU A 53 3.20 6.35 18.99
N ASP A 54 2.10 5.67 19.37
CA ASP A 54 1.48 4.65 18.52
C ASP A 54 0.76 5.27 17.31
N TRP A 55 0.13 6.43 17.51
CA TRP A 55 -0.45 7.22 16.44
C TRP A 55 0.63 7.69 15.46
N ASP A 56 1.67 8.34 15.95
CA ASP A 56 2.74 8.89 15.13
C ASP A 56 3.50 7.79 14.37
N ALA A 57 3.81 6.68 15.02
CA ALA A 57 4.50 5.56 14.39
C ALA A 57 3.72 5.03 13.17
N VAL A 58 2.39 4.86 13.31
CA VAL A 58 1.54 4.35 12.23
C VAL A 58 1.42 5.37 11.09
N LEU A 59 1.18 6.65 11.38
CA LEU A 59 1.09 7.68 10.35
C LEU A 59 2.42 7.90 9.64
N THR A 60 3.50 7.90 10.40
CA THR A 60 4.84 8.13 9.85
C THR A 60 5.27 6.97 8.94
N THR A 61 5.02 5.73 9.33
CA THR A 61 5.37 4.58 8.49
C THR A 61 4.39 4.42 7.32
N ASN A 62 3.08 4.35 7.61
CA ASN A 62 2.10 3.91 6.62
C ASN A 62 1.68 5.01 5.64
N LEU A 63 1.82 6.29 5.99
CA LEU A 63 1.43 7.41 5.12
C LEU A 63 2.65 8.22 4.67
N LYS A 64 3.46 8.73 5.62
CA LYS A 64 4.65 9.49 5.26
C LYS A 64 5.67 8.63 4.52
N GLY A 65 5.82 7.34 4.88
CA GLY A 65 6.68 6.40 4.15
C GLY A 65 6.27 6.24 2.70
N VAL A 66 4.96 6.11 2.41
CA VAL A 66 4.41 6.08 1.04
C VAL A 66 4.74 7.37 0.29
N PHE A 67 4.57 8.53 0.93
CA PHE A 67 4.96 9.83 0.35
C PHE A 67 6.46 9.87 0.03
N ASN A 68 7.33 9.47 0.96
CA ASN A 68 8.79 9.52 0.80
C ASN A 68 9.25 8.67 -0.41
N CYS A 69 8.83 7.40 -0.46
CA CYS A 69 9.19 6.49 -1.56
C CYS A 69 8.62 6.97 -2.90
N THR A 70 7.36 7.41 -2.92
CA THR A 70 6.73 7.93 -4.14
C THR A 70 7.45 9.17 -4.66
N LYS A 71 7.75 10.14 -3.79
CA LYS A 71 8.49 11.36 -4.14
C LYS A 71 9.85 11.04 -4.76
N ALA A 72 10.59 10.10 -4.17
CA ALA A 72 11.88 9.68 -4.70
C ALA A 72 11.76 9.00 -6.08
N ALA A 73 10.79 8.08 -6.26
CA ALA A 73 10.60 7.36 -7.51
C ALA A 73 10.06 8.25 -8.64
N VAL A 74 9.10 9.13 -8.35
CA VAL A 74 8.51 10.06 -9.34
C VAL A 74 9.55 10.92 -10.02
N LYS A 75 10.59 11.37 -9.32
CA LYS A 75 11.72 12.12 -9.90
C LYS A 75 12.35 11.42 -11.13
N TYR A 76 12.47 10.09 -11.07
CA TYR A 76 13.02 9.28 -12.15
C TYR A 76 11.95 8.94 -13.19
N MET A 77 10.77 8.51 -12.77
CA MET A 77 9.66 8.17 -13.67
C MET A 77 9.23 9.35 -14.55
N MET A 78 9.26 10.58 -14.02
CA MET A 78 8.99 11.81 -14.79
C MET A 78 9.98 12.03 -15.93
N LYS A 79 11.27 11.71 -15.71
CA LYS A 79 12.31 11.77 -16.75
C LYS A 79 12.15 10.65 -17.77
N GLN A 80 11.76 9.46 -17.32
CA GLN A 80 11.49 8.29 -18.16
C GLN A 80 10.22 8.45 -18.99
N LYS A 81 9.29 9.34 -18.59
CA LYS A 81 7.94 9.50 -19.14
C LYS A 81 7.15 8.20 -19.12
N ALA A 82 7.39 7.38 -18.11
CA ALA A 82 6.71 6.12 -17.85
C ALA A 82 6.89 5.71 -16.40
N GLY A 83 5.90 5.05 -15.82
CA GLY A 83 5.96 4.50 -14.46
C GLY A 83 4.63 3.94 -14.01
N ARG A 84 4.68 3.04 -13.03
CA ARG A 84 3.53 2.45 -12.36
C ARG A 84 3.74 2.51 -10.86
N ILE A 85 2.81 3.11 -10.13
CA ILE A 85 2.85 3.18 -8.68
C ILE A 85 1.61 2.49 -8.13
N VAL A 86 1.82 1.49 -7.27
CA VAL A 86 0.75 0.75 -6.60
C VAL A 86 0.92 0.91 -5.10
N ASN A 87 -0.04 1.55 -4.46
CA ASN A 87 -0.06 1.78 -3.02
C ASN A 87 -0.96 0.75 -2.33
N ILE A 88 -0.45 0.04 -1.33
CA ILE A 88 -1.26 -0.89 -0.56
C ILE A 88 -1.95 -0.14 0.59
N SER A 89 -3.25 0.10 0.40
CA SER A 89 -4.14 0.66 1.41
C SER A 89 -4.77 -0.47 2.26
N SER A 90 -6.05 -0.39 2.57
CA SER A 90 -6.85 -1.40 3.28
C SER A 90 -8.33 -1.04 3.17
N VAL A 91 -9.22 -2.03 3.26
CA VAL A 91 -10.66 -1.78 3.50
C VAL A 91 -10.90 -0.95 4.77
N VAL A 92 -10.03 -1.09 5.78
CA VAL A 92 -10.08 -0.28 7.01
C VAL A 92 -9.88 1.21 6.73
N GLY A 93 -9.13 1.57 5.70
CA GLY A 93 -9.02 2.96 5.24
C GLY A 93 -10.27 3.49 4.53
N VAL A 94 -11.18 2.61 4.12
CA VAL A 94 -12.45 2.96 3.46
C VAL A 94 -13.58 3.04 4.46
N MET A 95 -13.75 1.99 5.29
CA MET A 95 -14.91 1.84 6.18
C MET A 95 -14.61 2.15 7.66
N GLY A 96 -13.32 2.27 8.03
CA GLY A 96 -12.92 2.38 9.43
C GLY A 96 -12.96 1.03 10.16
N ASN A 97 -12.33 0.97 11.33
CA ASN A 97 -12.47 -0.15 12.25
C ASN A 97 -12.22 0.32 13.69
N ALA A 98 -13.03 -0.15 14.62
CA ALA A 98 -12.87 0.18 16.04
C ALA A 98 -11.49 -0.30 16.54
N GLY A 99 -10.78 0.57 17.29
CA GLY A 99 -9.43 0.29 17.78
C GLY A 99 -8.31 0.53 16.77
N GLN A 100 -8.62 1.00 15.56
CA GLN A 100 -7.66 1.27 14.49
C GLN A 100 -7.75 2.70 13.95
N ALA A 101 -8.00 3.68 14.80
CA ALA A 101 -8.15 5.08 14.38
C ALA A 101 -6.92 5.60 13.63
N ASN A 102 -5.71 5.31 14.11
CA ASN A 102 -4.44 5.64 13.48
C ASN A 102 -4.25 4.94 12.12
N TYR A 103 -4.50 3.64 12.08
CA TYR A 103 -4.36 2.83 10.86
C TYR A 103 -5.39 3.23 9.80
N SER A 104 -6.66 3.43 10.21
CA SER A 104 -7.73 3.92 9.33
C SER A 104 -7.37 5.28 8.72
N ALA A 105 -6.92 6.22 9.54
CA ALA A 105 -6.49 7.55 9.08
C ALA A 105 -5.34 7.47 8.08
N ALA A 106 -4.30 6.66 8.39
CA ALA A 106 -3.15 6.48 7.50
C ALA A 106 -3.56 5.86 6.16
N LYS A 107 -4.37 4.78 6.18
CA LYS A 107 -4.79 4.07 4.96
C LYS A 107 -5.81 4.87 4.13
N ALA A 108 -6.69 5.64 4.76
CA ALA A 108 -7.53 6.64 4.08
C ALA A 108 -6.68 7.76 3.44
N GLY A 109 -5.65 8.22 4.16
CA GLY A 109 -4.67 9.20 3.64
C GLY A 109 -3.95 8.69 2.39
N VAL A 110 -3.58 7.41 2.33
CA VAL A 110 -2.99 6.77 1.14
C VAL A 110 -3.94 6.83 -0.05
N ILE A 111 -5.25 6.62 0.15
CA ILE A 111 -6.25 6.72 -0.93
C ILE A 111 -6.33 8.15 -1.49
N GLY A 112 -6.40 9.15 -0.60
CA GLY A 112 -6.40 10.56 -0.99
C GLY A 112 -5.10 10.96 -1.70
N PHE A 113 -3.96 10.55 -1.15
CA PHE A 113 -2.62 10.77 -1.73
C PHE A 113 -2.52 10.16 -3.14
N THR A 114 -2.97 8.91 -3.32
CA THR A 114 -3.01 8.24 -4.62
C THR A 114 -3.73 9.07 -5.69
N LYS A 115 -4.91 9.59 -5.36
CA LYS A 115 -5.72 10.42 -6.28
C LYS A 115 -5.03 11.74 -6.65
N ALA A 116 -4.40 12.38 -5.67
CA ALA A 116 -3.70 13.64 -5.90
C ALA A 116 -2.48 13.44 -6.81
N VAL A 117 -1.60 12.49 -6.45
CA VAL A 117 -0.39 12.21 -7.24
C VAL A 117 -0.74 11.72 -8.65
N ALA A 118 -1.78 10.88 -8.80
CA ALA A 118 -2.24 10.44 -10.12
C ALA A 118 -2.52 11.61 -11.06
N LYS A 119 -3.20 12.66 -10.57
CA LYS A 119 -3.49 13.87 -11.35
C LYS A 119 -2.23 14.65 -11.72
N GLU A 120 -1.25 14.70 -10.83
CA GLU A 120 0.00 15.45 -11.06
C GLU A 120 0.89 14.80 -12.14
N VAL A 121 0.92 13.45 -12.18
CA VAL A 121 1.90 12.73 -13.01
C VAL A 121 1.32 12.08 -14.27
N ALA A 122 -0.01 12.08 -14.44
CA ALA A 122 -0.68 11.41 -15.57
C ALA A 122 -0.17 11.89 -16.94
N ALA A 123 0.06 13.20 -17.10
CA ALA A 123 0.59 13.79 -18.35
C ALA A 123 2.02 13.30 -18.71
N ARG A 124 2.66 12.57 -17.81
CA ARG A 124 3.98 11.96 -18.00
C ARG A 124 3.91 10.45 -18.24
N GLY A 125 2.73 9.90 -18.53
CA GLY A 125 2.56 8.45 -18.74
C GLY A 125 2.77 7.61 -17.47
N ILE A 126 2.57 8.20 -16.29
CA ILE A 126 2.70 7.52 -15.01
C ILE A 126 1.30 7.28 -14.44
N THR A 127 0.99 6.03 -14.08
CA THR A 127 -0.24 5.70 -13.37
C THR A 127 0.03 5.49 -11.88
N VAL A 128 -0.92 5.90 -11.06
CA VAL A 128 -0.85 5.75 -9.60
C VAL A 128 -2.18 5.22 -9.11
N ASN A 129 -2.19 4.01 -8.55
CA ASN A 129 -3.39 3.36 -8.05
C ASN A 129 -3.18 2.81 -6.65
N ALA A 130 -4.26 2.56 -5.95
CA ALA A 130 -4.25 1.89 -4.67
C ALA A 130 -4.96 0.52 -4.75
N ILE A 131 -4.54 -0.40 -3.90
CA ILE A 131 -5.28 -1.64 -3.61
C ILE A 131 -5.75 -1.53 -2.16
N ALA A 132 -6.99 -1.90 -1.91
CA ALA A 132 -7.58 -2.01 -0.58
C ALA A 132 -7.85 -3.49 -0.27
N PRO A 133 -6.89 -4.22 0.33
CA PRO A 133 -7.10 -5.59 0.76
C PRO A 133 -8.16 -5.67 1.85
N GLY A 134 -8.98 -6.73 1.82
CA GLY A 134 -9.81 -7.18 2.95
C GLY A 134 -9.00 -8.00 3.95
N PHE A 135 -9.63 -9.02 4.53
CA PHE A 135 -8.95 -9.95 5.42
C PHE A 135 -8.18 -11.00 4.61
N ILE A 136 -6.85 -10.93 4.70
CA ILE A 136 -5.91 -11.79 3.97
C ILE A 136 -5.19 -12.69 4.97
N LYS A 137 -5.04 -13.97 4.63
CA LYS A 137 -4.24 -14.91 5.41
C LYS A 137 -2.76 -14.49 5.37
N THR A 138 -2.23 -14.14 6.52
CA THR A 138 -0.83 -13.75 6.74
C THR A 138 -0.41 -14.21 8.12
N ASP A 139 0.86 -14.08 8.45
CA ASP A 139 1.36 -14.36 9.81
C ASP A 139 0.61 -13.53 10.88
N MET A 140 0.15 -12.32 10.53
CA MET A 140 -0.63 -11.47 11.44
C MET A 140 -2.03 -12.01 11.71
N THR A 141 -2.64 -12.74 10.79
CA THR A 141 -3.97 -13.33 10.95
C THR A 141 -3.93 -14.78 11.47
N SER A 142 -2.81 -15.47 11.32
CA SER A 142 -2.63 -16.86 11.77
C SER A 142 -2.71 -17.04 13.30
N VAL A 143 -2.51 -15.96 14.05
CA VAL A 143 -2.56 -15.97 15.53
C VAL A 143 -3.95 -15.68 16.10
N LEU A 144 -4.95 -15.42 15.23
CA LEU A 144 -6.32 -15.08 15.63
C LEU A 144 -7.07 -16.36 16.08
N SER A 145 -7.94 -16.21 17.09
CA SER A 145 -8.81 -17.31 17.53
C SER A 145 -9.87 -17.64 16.48
N GLU A 146 -10.33 -18.90 16.44
CA GLU A 146 -11.38 -19.36 15.54
C GLU A 146 -12.63 -18.46 15.58
N LYS A 147 -13.05 -18.06 16.78
CA LYS A 147 -14.20 -17.16 16.96
C LYS A 147 -14.02 -15.79 16.27
N VAL A 148 -12.80 -15.25 16.26
CA VAL A 148 -12.49 -13.98 15.58
C VAL A 148 -12.52 -14.20 14.08
N VAL A 149 -11.96 -15.32 13.59
CA VAL A 149 -11.98 -15.68 12.17
C VAL A 149 -13.43 -15.89 11.68
N GLU A 150 -14.29 -16.57 12.43
CA GLU A 150 -15.72 -16.73 12.12
C GLU A 150 -16.42 -15.38 12.01
N GLY A 151 -16.14 -14.45 12.96
CA GLY A 151 -16.66 -13.09 12.90
C GLY A 151 -16.21 -12.31 11.67
N MET A 152 -14.95 -12.51 11.24
CA MET A 152 -14.44 -11.93 9.99
C MET A 152 -15.14 -12.54 8.77
N LEU A 153 -15.27 -13.85 8.72
CA LEU A 153 -15.91 -14.58 7.60
C LEU A 153 -17.35 -14.12 7.39
N SER A 154 -18.11 -13.88 8.47
CA SER A 154 -19.49 -13.41 8.38
C SER A 154 -19.63 -12.04 7.70
N SER A 155 -18.57 -11.22 7.70
CA SER A 155 -18.54 -9.92 7.02
C SER A 155 -18.07 -9.99 5.55
N ILE A 156 -17.67 -11.17 5.08
CA ILE A 156 -17.15 -11.35 3.73
C ILE A 156 -18.19 -12.11 2.88
N PRO A 157 -18.83 -11.47 1.88
CA PRO A 157 -19.81 -12.15 1.01
C PRO A 157 -19.30 -13.43 0.34
N LEU A 158 -18.02 -13.51 -0.05
CA LEU A 158 -17.42 -14.74 -0.57
C LEU A 158 -17.15 -15.80 0.49
N ASN A 159 -17.42 -15.51 1.77
CA ASN A 159 -17.30 -16.42 2.91
C ASN A 159 -15.95 -17.16 3.00
N LYS A 160 -14.87 -16.50 2.61
CA LYS A 160 -13.49 -16.97 2.73
C LYS A 160 -12.52 -15.81 2.90
N LEU A 161 -11.42 -16.04 3.61
CA LEU A 161 -10.31 -15.10 3.63
C LEU A 161 -9.61 -15.09 2.27
N GLY A 162 -9.06 -13.94 1.89
CA GLY A 162 -8.18 -13.84 0.72
C GLY A 162 -6.80 -14.44 1.02
N GLU A 163 -6.09 -14.80 -0.03
CA GLU A 163 -4.70 -15.25 0.03
C GLU A 163 -3.75 -14.11 -0.40
N THR A 164 -2.49 -14.17 -0.03
CA THR A 164 -1.47 -13.19 -0.44
C THR A 164 -1.35 -13.10 -1.96
N GLU A 165 -1.56 -14.21 -2.66
CA GLU A 165 -1.56 -14.32 -4.12
C GLU A 165 -2.69 -13.52 -4.77
N ASP A 166 -3.84 -13.33 -4.11
CA ASP A 166 -4.93 -12.53 -4.65
C ASP A 166 -4.51 -11.05 -4.73
N ILE A 167 -3.79 -10.57 -3.70
CA ILE A 167 -3.23 -9.22 -3.71
C ILE A 167 -2.10 -9.11 -4.74
N ALA A 168 -1.21 -10.10 -4.81
CA ALA A 168 -0.09 -10.10 -5.77
C ALA A 168 -0.60 -10.05 -7.23
N LYS A 169 -1.68 -10.77 -7.56
CA LYS A 169 -2.31 -10.71 -8.89
C LYS A 169 -2.90 -9.35 -9.19
N ALA A 170 -3.54 -8.70 -8.21
CA ALA A 170 -4.07 -7.34 -8.38
C ALA A 170 -2.94 -6.32 -8.58
N VAL A 171 -1.82 -6.45 -7.84
CA VAL A 171 -0.61 -5.63 -8.05
C VAL A 171 -0.07 -5.85 -9.46
N LEU A 172 0.07 -7.10 -9.89
CA LEU A 172 0.58 -7.44 -11.22
C LEU A 172 -0.28 -6.81 -12.33
N PHE A 173 -1.62 -6.90 -12.21
CA PHE A 173 -2.55 -6.26 -13.14
C PHE A 173 -2.35 -4.75 -13.21
N LEU A 174 -2.35 -4.05 -12.06
CA LEU A 174 -2.18 -2.58 -12.03
C LEU A 174 -0.77 -2.13 -12.47
N ALA A 175 0.23 -3.00 -12.38
CA ALA A 175 1.58 -2.74 -12.83
C ALA A 175 1.82 -3.09 -14.31
N SER A 176 0.89 -3.78 -14.96
CA SER A 176 0.99 -4.22 -16.35
C SER A 176 0.44 -3.17 -17.33
N ASP A 177 0.62 -3.44 -18.62
CA ASP A 177 0.07 -2.62 -19.71
C ASP A 177 -1.45 -2.76 -19.85
N ASP A 178 -2.04 -3.83 -19.31
CA ASP A 178 -3.50 -4.03 -19.30
C ASP A 178 -4.22 -2.95 -18.48
N ALA A 179 -3.52 -2.27 -17.56
CA ALA A 179 -4.03 -1.18 -16.73
C ALA A 179 -3.62 0.22 -17.22
N ASN A 180 -3.19 0.36 -18.47
CA ASN A 180 -2.67 1.64 -19.01
C ASN A 180 -3.64 2.82 -18.91
N TYR A 181 -4.95 2.57 -18.89
CA TYR A 181 -5.97 3.61 -18.79
C TYR A 181 -6.61 3.71 -17.41
N ILE A 182 -5.95 3.10 -16.38
CA ILE A 182 -6.41 3.08 -15.00
C ILE A 182 -5.44 3.92 -14.16
N THR A 183 -5.91 5.04 -13.60
CA THR A 183 -5.13 5.85 -12.67
C THR A 183 -6.03 6.55 -11.65
N GLY A 184 -5.51 6.78 -10.45
CA GLY A 184 -6.24 7.40 -9.34
C GLY A 184 -7.31 6.51 -8.71
N GLN A 185 -7.34 5.21 -9.05
CA GLN A 185 -8.36 4.27 -8.57
C GLN A 185 -7.91 3.54 -7.30
N THR A 186 -8.89 3.09 -6.54
CA THR A 186 -8.70 2.15 -5.43
C THR A 186 -9.43 0.86 -5.78
N LEU A 187 -8.66 -0.20 -6.01
CA LEU A 187 -9.19 -1.54 -6.29
C LEU A 187 -9.37 -2.30 -4.98
N HIS A 188 -10.61 -2.63 -4.63
CA HIS A 188 -10.91 -3.50 -3.50
C HIS A 188 -10.62 -4.95 -3.87
N VAL A 189 -9.89 -5.65 -2.99
CA VAL A 189 -9.61 -7.10 -3.11
C VAL A 189 -9.95 -7.70 -1.75
N ASP A 190 -11.24 -7.87 -1.50
CA ASP A 190 -11.79 -8.01 -0.17
C ASP A 190 -12.94 -9.04 -0.05
N GLY A 191 -13.22 -9.77 -1.13
CA GLY A 191 -14.30 -10.75 -1.15
C GLY A 191 -15.71 -10.13 -1.05
N GLY A 192 -15.83 -8.82 -1.35
CA GLY A 192 -17.10 -8.09 -1.34
C GLY A 192 -17.42 -7.41 -0.01
N MET A 193 -16.45 -7.25 0.91
CA MET A 193 -16.67 -6.57 2.19
C MET A 193 -17.11 -5.12 2.03
N VAL A 194 -16.60 -4.46 1.00
CA VAL A 194 -16.91 -3.06 0.68
C VAL A 194 -17.62 -3.00 -0.67
N MET A 195 -18.94 -2.94 -0.61
CA MET A 195 -19.81 -2.78 -1.78
C MET A 195 -20.73 -1.60 -1.58
#